data_15a364330cbcc5a4378e6e7e3862f6b4
#
_entry.id   15a364330cbcc5a4378e6e7e3862f6b4
#
_cell.length_a   1.000
_cell.length_b   1.000
_cell.length_c   1.000
_cell.angle_alpha   90.00
_cell.angle_beta   90.00
_cell.angle_gamma   90.00
#
_symmetry.space_group_name_H-M   'P 1'
#
loop_
_entity.id
_entity.type
_entity.pdbx_description
1 polymer ?
#
loop_
_entity_poly.entity_id
_entity_poly.type
_entity_poly.pdbx_seq_one_letter_code
_entity_poly.pdbx_strand_id
1 'polypeptide(L)'
;HETDPTIIGWKSLKKEQGIYEPSDNLFHDDARKFEIATSCIPLLAGLRNSLDLLDKDCHEKEKNKNIKKLSGKLWDELNQLKEIELVLEKKYLNGIVSFNIENIKDKDKFVKKLGEKKIWIRVLEDPKWFRACVHQMTTEAEIDLLAREIKKY
;
A
#
# COMPACT_ATOMS: atom_id res chain seq x y z
N HIS A 1 -8.90 23.28 3.16
CA HIS A 1 -9.59 22.55 4.21
C HIS A 1 -8.96 22.92 5.55
N GLU A 2 -9.72 23.62 6.38
CA GLU A 2 -9.36 23.92 7.75
C GLU A 2 -9.56 22.66 8.59
N THR A 3 -8.48 21.93 8.79
CA THR A 3 -8.47 20.78 9.70
C THR A 3 -7.66 21.19 10.92
N ASP A 4 -8.27 21.14 12.09
CA ASP A 4 -7.59 21.44 13.34
C ASP A 4 -6.86 20.21 13.86
N PRO A 5 -5.66 20.38 14.47
CA PRO A 5 -4.92 19.28 15.06
C PRO A 5 -5.65 18.76 16.31
N THR A 6 -5.82 17.45 16.41
CA THR A 6 -6.40 16.79 17.60
C THR A 6 -5.39 16.63 18.74
N ILE A 7 -4.11 16.62 18.41
CA ILE A 7 -3.01 16.55 19.40
C ILE A 7 -2.11 17.76 19.16
N ILE A 8 -1.83 18.49 20.22
CA ILE A 8 -1.08 19.75 20.20
C ILE A 8 0.25 19.55 20.90
N GLY A 9 1.32 20.05 20.30
CA GLY A 9 2.63 20.08 20.91
C GLY A 9 3.31 21.42 20.70
N TRP A 10 4.48 21.60 21.31
CA TRP A 10 5.18 22.88 21.29
C TRP A 10 5.59 23.34 19.86
N LYS A 11 5.76 22.41 18.92
CA LYS A 11 6.04 22.72 17.52
C LYS A 11 4.81 23.10 16.71
N SER A 12 3.62 22.79 17.18
CA SER A 12 2.37 23.13 16.51
C SER A 12 2.09 24.64 16.55
N LEU A 13 2.76 25.35 17.44
CA LEU A 13 2.47 26.73 17.80
C LEU A 13 3.41 27.71 17.10
N LYS A 14 2.88 28.89 16.70
CA LYS A 14 3.65 29.99 16.07
C LYS A 14 4.70 30.61 17.00
N LYS A 15 4.46 30.56 18.31
CA LYS A 15 5.38 31.05 19.34
C LYS A 15 5.89 29.90 20.20
N GLU A 16 7.18 29.71 20.25
CA GLU A 16 7.81 28.62 21.00
C GLU A 16 7.84 28.88 22.51
N GLN A 17 7.69 30.13 22.97
CA GLN A 17 7.72 30.50 24.37
C GLN A 17 6.76 31.65 24.65
N GLY A 18 5.96 31.57 25.68
CA GLY A 18 5.10 32.64 26.15
C GLY A 18 3.85 32.20 26.89
N ILE A 19 3.23 33.15 27.58
CA ILE A 19 1.90 33.02 28.13
C ILE A 19 0.91 33.17 26.98
N TYR A 20 0.02 32.22 26.80
CA TYR A 20 -0.98 32.23 25.74
C TYR A 20 -2.31 32.74 26.27
N GLU A 21 -2.90 33.67 25.54
CA GLU A 21 -4.27 34.09 25.78
C GLU A 21 -5.22 33.19 24.98
N PRO A 22 -6.40 32.81 25.52
CA PRO A 22 -7.34 31.92 24.87
C PRO A 22 -7.87 32.39 23.49
N SER A 23 -7.73 33.70 23.22
CA SER A 23 -8.15 34.34 21.97
C SER A 23 -7.11 34.28 20.85
N ASP A 24 -5.89 33.85 21.15
CA ASP A 24 -4.80 33.88 20.18
C ASP A 24 -4.95 32.72 19.16
N ASN A 25 -4.79 33.04 17.88
CA ASN A 25 -4.61 32.01 16.84
C ASN A 25 -3.18 31.47 16.94
N LEU A 26 -3.03 30.44 17.76
CA LEU A 26 -1.73 29.93 18.21
C LEU A 26 -1.06 29.02 17.18
N PHE A 27 -1.84 28.37 16.31
CA PHE A 27 -1.32 27.38 15.39
C PHE A 27 -0.61 28.00 14.18
N HIS A 28 0.33 27.25 13.63
CA HIS A 28 0.83 27.56 12.29
C HIS A 28 -0.30 27.46 11.27
N ASP A 29 -0.24 28.29 10.21
CA ASP A 29 -1.24 28.29 9.14
C ASP A 29 -1.02 27.17 8.12
N ASP A 30 0.09 26.44 8.22
CA ASP A 30 0.48 25.35 7.34
C ASP A 30 0.58 24.01 8.08
N ALA A 31 1.15 22.98 7.43
CA ALA A 31 1.28 21.64 7.96
C ALA A 31 2.07 21.54 9.28
N ARG A 32 2.84 22.56 9.65
CA ARG A 32 3.55 22.60 10.93
C ARG A 32 2.61 22.53 12.14
N LYS A 33 1.36 22.95 11.98
CA LYS A 33 0.35 22.81 13.04
C LYS A 33 0.15 21.35 13.52
N PHE A 34 0.51 20.36 12.69
CA PHE A 34 0.44 18.93 13.03
C PHE A 34 1.75 18.38 13.59
N GLU A 35 2.81 19.17 13.68
CA GLU A 35 4.05 18.77 14.33
C GLU A 35 3.93 18.90 15.84
N ILE A 36 4.02 17.77 16.58
CA ILE A 36 3.79 17.78 18.02
C ILE A 36 5.06 18.14 18.78
N ALA A 37 6.20 17.51 18.42
CA ALA A 37 7.44 17.59 19.17
C ALA A 37 8.66 17.45 18.26
N THR A 38 9.83 17.22 18.84
CA THR A 38 11.09 17.02 18.11
C THR A 38 10.97 15.91 17.10
N SER A 39 11.24 16.22 15.84
CA SER A 39 11.24 15.25 14.75
C SER A 39 12.35 14.21 14.92
N CYS A 40 12.08 12.96 14.61
CA CYS A 40 13.10 11.91 14.63
C CYS A 40 14.05 12.06 13.42
N ILE A 41 15.08 12.87 13.56
CA ILE A 41 16.04 13.16 12.49
C ILE A 41 16.67 11.89 11.88
N PRO A 42 17.06 10.85 12.66
CA PRO A 42 17.57 9.61 12.07
C PRO A 42 16.59 8.93 11.12
N LEU A 43 15.29 8.91 11.42
CA LEU A 43 14.28 8.36 10.52
C LEU A 43 14.11 9.20 9.24
N LEU A 44 14.17 10.52 9.34
CA LEU A 44 14.14 11.41 8.18
C LEU A 44 15.37 11.23 7.29
N ALA A 45 16.55 11.06 7.88
CA ALA A 45 17.78 10.75 7.14
C ALA A 45 17.67 9.39 6.43
N GLY A 46 17.12 8.37 7.09
CA GLY A 46 16.85 7.07 6.48
C GLY A 46 15.85 7.16 5.32
N LEU A 47 14.76 7.92 5.50
CA LEU A 47 13.77 8.16 4.45
C LEU A 47 14.41 8.84 3.23
N ARG A 48 15.20 9.88 3.45
CA ARG A 48 15.93 10.58 2.38
C ARG A 48 16.81 9.62 1.59
N ASN A 49 17.64 8.82 2.26
CA ASN A 49 18.49 7.83 1.60
C ASN A 49 17.68 6.78 0.82
N SER A 50 16.53 6.36 1.34
CA SER A 50 15.63 5.43 0.63
C SER A 50 15.07 6.05 -0.64
N LEU A 51 14.67 7.32 -0.61
CA LEU A 51 14.21 8.05 -1.78
C LEU A 51 15.33 8.21 -2.82
N ASP A 52 16.53 8.59 -2.38
CA ASP A 52 17.72 8.72 -3.26
C ASP A 52 18.08 7.38 -3.95
N LEU A 53 17.92 6.24 -3.25
CA LEU A 53 18.09 4.91 -3.86
C LEU A 53 17.01 4.62 -4.90
N LEU A 54 15.75 4.93 -4.57
CA LEU A 54 14.64 4.73 -5.50
C LEU A 54 14.78 5.57 -6.77
N ASP A 55 15.30 6.78 -6.67
CA ASP A 55 15.53 7.66 -7.83
C ASP A 55 16.70 7.21 -8.70
N LYS A 56 17.75 6.66 -8.10
CA LYS A 56 18.94 6.17 -8.83
C LYS A 56 18.68 4.89 -9.62
N ASP A 57 17.87 3.97 -9.05
CA ASP A 57 17.78 2.61 -9.59
C ASP A 57 16.76 2.44 -10.72
N CYS A 58 15.85 3.39 -10.95
CA CYS A 58 14.86 3.24 -12.02
C CYS A 58 14.20 4.54 -12.43
N HIS A 59 14.02 4.74 -13.72
CA HIS A 59 13.13 5.76 -14.24
C HIS A 59 11.67 5.43 -13.82
N GLU A 60 11.00 6.35 -13.16
CA GLU A 60 9.63 6.18 -12.62
C GLU A 60 8.65 5.60 -13.67
N LYS A 61 8.76 6.04 -14.93
CA LYS A 61 7.93 5.52 -16.02
C LYS A 61 8.14 4.02 -16.31
N GLU A 62 9.36 3.52 -16.17
CA GLU A 62 9.67 2.10 -16.38
C GLU A 62 9.18 1.23 -15.22
N LYS A 63 9.29 1.73 -13.99
CA LYS A 63 8.72 1.07 -12.80
C LYS A 63 7.23 0.85 -12.96
N ASN A 64 6.51 1.91 -13.27
CA ASN A 64 5.06 1.88 -13.45
C ASN A 64 4.65 0.98 -14.62
N LYS A 65 5.40 0.98 -15.71
CA LYS A 65 5.17 0.11 -16.86
C LYS A 65 5.35 -1.37 -16.50
N ASN A 66 6.39 -1.69 -15.73
CA ASN A 66 6.64 -3.07 -15.28
C ASN A 66 5.55 -3.55 -14.31
N ILE A 67 5.17 -2.74 -13.32
CA ILE A 67 4.08 -3.05 -12.40
C ILE A 67 2.77 -3.32 -13.16
N LYS A 68 2.43 -2.49 -14.13
CA LYS A 68 1.24 -2.68 -14.98
C LYS A 68 1.34 -3.96 -15.83
N LYS A 69 2.51 -4.25 -16.40
CA LYS A 69 2.74 -5.49 -17.15
C LYS A 69 2.52 -6.72 -16.26
N LEU A 70 3.14 -6.73 -15.08
CA LEU A 70 3.08 -7.87 -14.17
C LEU A 70 1.70 -8.05 -13.52
N SER A 71 1.03 -6.97 -13.13
CA SER A 71 -0.34 -7.05 -12.63
C SER A 71 -1.32 -7.47 -13.74
N GLY A 72 -1.09 -7.03 -14.98
CA GLY A 72 -1.83 -7.51 -16.15
C GLY A 72 -1.62 -9.00 -16.41
N LYS A 73 -0.39 -9.51 -16.26
CA LYS A 73 -0.11 -10.96 -16.37
C LYS A 73 -0.85 -11.74 -15.29
N LEU A 74 -0.81 -11.29 -14.04
CA LEU A 74 -1.56 -11.94 -12.96
C LEU A 74 -3.06 -11.94 -13.26
N TRP A 75 -3.59 -10.83 -13.74
CA TRP A 75 -5.00 -10.73 -14.14
C TRP A 75 -5.36 -11.74 -15.23
N ASP A 76 -4.53 -11.86 -16.30
CA ASP A 76 -4.75 -12.80 -17.39
C ASP A 76 -4.76 -14.25 -16.91
N GLU A 77 -3.83 -14.62 -16.03
CA GLU A 77 -3.75 -15.97 -15.45
C GLU A 77 -4.99 -16.31 -14.61
N LEU A 78 -5.46 -15.36 -13.81
CA LEU A 78 -6.64 -15.54 -12.99
C LEU A 78 -7.94 -15.54 -13.80
N ASN A 79 -8.03 -14.71 -14.82
CA ASN A 79 -9.23 -14.60 -15.69
C ASN A 79 -9.50 -15.86 -16.51
N GLN A 80 -8.52 -16.75 -16.66
CA GLN A 80 -8.70 -18.06 -17.31
C GLN A 80 -9.42 -19.08 -16.41
N LEU A 81 -9.55 -18.80 -15.14
CA LEU A 81 -10.14 -19.70 -14.14
C LEU A 81 -11.61 -19.33 -13.92
N LYS A 82 -12.51 -20.30 -14.18
CA LYS A 82 -13.97 -20.07 -14.13
C LYS A 82 -14.49 -19.72 -12.74
N GLU A 83 -13.79 -20.21 -11.70
CA GLU A 83 -14.16 -20.04 -10.29
C GLU A 83 -13.69 -18.69 -9.73
N ILE A 84 -13.03 -17.85 -10.53
CA ILE A 84 -12.48 -16.57 -10.11
C ILE A 84 -13.30 -15.41 -10.65
N GLU A 85 -13.75 -14.58 -9.75
CA GLU A 85 -14.33 -13.27 -10.03
C GLU A 85 -13.26 -12.19 -9.83
N LEU A 86 -12.93 -11.45 -10.88
CA LEU A 86 -12.00 -10.32 -10.86
C LEU A 86 -12.76 -9.02 -10.62
N VAL A 87 -12.28 -8.23 -9.66
CA VAL A 87 -12.97 -7.00 -9.22
C VAL A 87 -12.86 -5.86 -10.22
N LEU A 88 -11.72 -5.73 -10.87
CA LEU A 88 -11.44 -4.64 -11.80
C LEU A 88 -11.10 -5.17 -13.19
N GLU A 89 -11.50 -4.43 -14.22
CA GLU A 89 -11.02 -4.66 -15.57
C GLU A 89 -9.49 -4.39 -15.65
N LYS A 90 -8.82 -5.15 -16.49
CA LYS A 90 -7.37 -5.08 -16.69
C LYS A 90 -6.83 -3.67 -16.94
N LYS A 91 -7.59 -2.83 -17.66
CA LYS A 91 -7.19 -1.45 -17.99
C LYS A 91 -7.02 -0.52 -16.77
N TYR A 92 -7.66 -0.86 -15.64
CA TYR A 92 -7.61 -0.07 -14.40
C TYR A 92 -6.55 -0.55 -13.41
N LEU A 93 -5.80 -1.59 -13.74
CA LEU A 93 -4.80 -2.15 -12.83
C LEU A 93 -3.58 -1.22 -12.66
N ASN A 94 -3.13 -1.14 -11.41
CA ASN A 94 -1.91 -0.43 -11.05
C ASN A 94 -1.24 -1.08 -9.84
N GLY A 95 -0.81 -2.34 -10.00
CA GLY A 95 -0.10 -3.10 -8.96
C GLY A 95 -0.98 -3.84 -7.97
N ILE A 96 -2.28 -3.59 -7.90
CA ILE A 96 -3.22 -4.33 -7.04
C ILE A 96 -4.17 -5.12 -7.91
N VAL A 97 -4.27 -6.43 -7.63
CA VAL A 97 -5.23 -7.33 -8.26
C VAL A 97 -6.10 -7.92 -7.16
N SER A 98 -7.37 -7.52 -7.14
CA SER A 98 -8.37 -8.02 -6.20
C SER A 98 -9.30 -9.00 -6.90
N PHE A 99 -9.59 -10.12 -6.24
CA PHE A 99 -10.38 -11.22 -6.80
C PHE A 99 -11.08 -12.02 -5.71
N ASN A 100 -12.12 -12.72 -6.09
CA ASN A 100 -12.82 -13.70 -5.28
C ASN A 100 -12.61 -15.09 -5.87
N ILE A 101 -12.63 -16.12 -5.03
CA ILE A 101 -12.63 -17.53 -5.43
C ILE A 101 -13.87 -18.17 -4.81
N GLU A 102 -14.84 -18.52 -5.65
CA GLU A 102 -16.17 -18.97 -5.18
C GLU A 102 -16.13 -20.19 -4.28
N ASN A 103 -15.26 -21.16 -4.61
CA ASN A 103 -15.18 -22.43 -3.89
C ASN A 103 -14.48 -22.37 -2.54
N ILE A 104 -13.88 -21.22 -2.17
CA ILE A 104 -13.15 -21.04 -0.92
C ILE A 104 -14.01 -20.37 0.13
N LYS A 105 -14.57 -21.17 1.05
CA LYS A 105 -15.38 -20.69 2.18
C LYS A 105 -14.53 -20.02 3.27
N ASP A 106 -13.42 -20.67 3.64
CA ASP A 106 -12.49 -20.18 4.68
C ASP A 106 -11.27 -19.52 4.02
N LYS A 107 -11.40 -18.24 3.75
CA LYS A 107 -10.37 -17.44 3.06
C LYS A 107 -9.11 -17.23 3.90
N ASP A 108 -9.26 -17.11 5.20
CA ASP A 108 -8.14 -16.91 6.12
C ASP A 108 -7.27 -18.17 6.19
N LYS A 109 -7.90 -19.33 6.26
CA LYS A 109 -7.19 -20.62 6.20
C LYS A 109 -6.48 -20.82 4.86
N PHE A 110 -7.10 -20.39 3.76
CA PHE A 110 -6.48 -20.44 2.44
C PHE A 110 -5.22 -19.59 2.36
N VAL A 111 -5.28 -18.33 2.80
CA VAL A 111 -4.12 -17.43 2.83
C VAL A 111 -3.02 -17.99 3.73
N LYS A 112 -3.38 -18.57 4.88
CA LYS A 112 -2.40 -19.24 5.76
C LYS A 112 -1.67 -20.38 5.05
N LYS A 113 -2.37 -21.21 4.30
CA LYS A 113 -1.75 -22.30 3.50
C LYS A 113 -0.83 -21.76 2.39
N LEU A 114 -1.20 -20.66 1.75
CA LEU A 114 -0.31 -19.99 0.80
C LEU A 114 0.95 -19.45 1.51
N GLY A 115 0.81 -18.89 2.71
CA GLY A 115 1.91 -18.40 3.54
C GLY A 115 2.92 -19.50 3.89
N GLU A 116 2.47 -20.76 4.12
CA GLU A 116 3.35 -21.92 4.31
C GLU A 116 4.25 -22.19 3.08
N LYS A 117 3.80 -21.74 1.90
CA LYS A 117 4.55 -21.80 0.63
C LYS A 117 5.28 -20.50 0.32
N LYS A 118 5.37 -19.59 1.30
CA LYS A 118 5.99 -18.24 1.16
C LYS A 118 5.28 -17.35 0.13
N ILE A 119 3.99 -17.56 -0.08
CA ILE A 119 3.15 -16.72 -0.94
C ILE A 119 2.24 -15.90 -0.03
N TRP A 120 2.41 -14.57 -0.08
CA TRP A 120 1.70 -13.65 0.79
C TRP A 120 0.69 -12.82 -0.01
N ILE A 121 -0.59 -13.16 0.16
CA ILE A 121 -1.72 -12.33 -0.26
C ILE A 121 -2.58 -12.00 0.97
N ARG A 122 -3.51 -11.08 0.84
CA ARG A 122 -4.35 -10.64 1.95
C ARG A 122 -5.82 -10.91 1.68
N VAL A 123 -6.59 -11.23 2.73
CA VAL A 123 -8.04 -11.15 2.72
C VAL A 123 -8.46 -9.74 3.10
N LEU A 124 -9.41 -9.17 2.38
CA LEU A 124 -10.07 -7.90 2.71
C LEU A 124 -11.25 -8.19 3.64
N GLU A 125 -11.61 -7.23 4.48
CA GLU A 125 -12.65 -7.39 5.50
C GLU A 125 -14.06 -7.35 4.92
N ASP A 126 -14.35 -6.33 4.11
CA ASP A 126 -15.66 -6.12 3.50
C ASP A 126 -15.55 -5.42 2.14
N PRO A 127 -16.00 -6.07 1.07
CA PRO A 127 -16.31 -7.50 0.98
C PRO A 127 -15.09 -8.38 1.18
N LYS A 128 -15.28 -9.62 1.61
CA LYS A 128 -14.20 -10.59 1.82
C LYS A 128 -13.63 -11.08 0.50
N TRP A 129 -12.75 -10.32 -0.09
CA TRP A 129 -12.01 -10.66 -1.30
C TRP A 129 -10.54 -10.93 -1.00
N PHE A 130 -9.86 -11.59 -1.91
CA PHE A 130 -8.42 -11.68 -1.90
C PHE A 130 -7.81 -10.46 -2.57
N ARG A 131 -6.65 -10.03 -2.09
CA ARG A 131 -5.86 -8.97 -2.68
C ARG A 131 -4.40 -9.41 -2.83
N ALA A 132 -3.93 -9.49 -4.07
CA ALA A 132 -2.54 -9.63 -4.40
C ALA A 132 -1.94 -8.26 -4.76
N CYS A 133 -0.73 -7.99 -4.28
CA CYS A 133 -0.01 -6.76 -4.59
C CYS A 133 1.24 -7.11 -5.41
N VAL A 134 1.35 -6.51 -6.56
CA VAL A 134 2.49 -6.62 -7.45
C VAL A 134 3.38 -5.39 -7.25
N HIS A 135 4.63 -5.62 -6.95
CA HIS A 135 5.64 -4.60 -6.74
C HIS A 135 6.66 -4.61 -7.89
N GLN A 136 7.47 -3.55 -8.01
CA GLN A 136 8.55 -3.49 -9.01
C GLN A 136 9.55 -4.63 -8.91
N MET A 137 9.73 -5.20 -7.71
CA MET A 137 10.62 -6.34 -7.44
C MET A 137 9.94 -7.69 -7.67
N THR A 138 8.63 -7.73 -7.94
CA THR A 138 7.91 -8.96 -8.22
C THR A 138 8.39 -9.55 -9.55
N THR A 139 8.62 -10.85 -9.57
CA THR A 139 9.04 -11.60 -10.76
C THR A 139 7.87 -12.29 -11.44
N GLU A 140 8.02 -12.60 -12.71
CA GLU A 140 7.02 -13.40 -13.45
C GLU A 140 6.86 -14.79 -12.83
N ALA A 141 7.94 -15.39 -12.33
CA ALA A 141 7.91 -16.69 -11.66
C ALA A 141 7.06 -16.70 -10.38
N GLU A 142 7.05 -15.61 -9.61
CA GLU A 142 6.21 -15.48 -8.42
C GLU A 142 4.72 -15.37 -8.81
N ILE A 143 4.41 -14.70 -9.90
CA ILE A 143 3.04 -14.63 -10.44
C ILE A 143 2.59 -16.01 -10.90
N ASP A 144 3.42 -16.73 -11.66
CA ASP A 144 3.14 -18.07 -12.14
C ASP A 144 2.96 -19.05 -10.96
N LEU A 145 3.74 -18.87 -9.89
CA LEU A 145 3.63 -19.65 -8.68
C LEU A 145 2.28 -19.42 -7.99
N LEU A 146 1.88 -18.16 -7.79
CA LEU A 146 0.58 -17.82 -7.20
C LEU A 146 -0.57 -18.38 -8.03
N ALA A 147 -0.57 -18.16 -9.34
CA ALA A 147 -1.62 -18.65 -10.24
C ALA A 147 -1.73 -20.19 -10.20
N ARG A 148 -0.59 -20.89 -10.22
CA ARG A 148 -0.53 -22.35 -10.12
C ARG A 148 -1.06 -22.87 -8.78
N GLU A 149 -0.80 -22.17 -7.67
CA GLU A 149 -1.32 -22.58 -6.37
C GLU A 149 -2.82 -22.35 -6.26
N ILE A 150 -3.34 -21.27 -6.86
CA ILE A 150 -4.78 -21.01 -6.93
C ILE A 150 -5.50 -22.07 -7.79
N LYS A 151 -4.92 -22.47 -8.92
CA LYS A 151 -5.48 -23.50 -9.82
C LYS A 151 -5.74 -24.88 -9.17
N LYS A 152 -5.20 -25.13 -7.98
CA LYS A 152 -5.40 -26.39 -7.24
C LYS A 152 -6.72 -26.47 -6.47
N TYR A 153 -7.41 -25.36 -6.40
CA TYR A 153 -8.65 -25.20 -5.63
C TYR A 153 -9.85 -24.88 -6.52
#